data_2ec6c257d8e3a9023d0272727dcb6943
#
_entry.id   2ec6c257d8e3a9023d0272727dcb6943
#
_cell.length_a   1.000
_cell.length_b   1.000
_cell.length_c   1.000
_cell.angle_alpha   90.00
_cell.angle_beta   90.00
_cell.angle_gamma   90.00
#
_symmetry.space_group_name_H-M   'P 1'
#
loop_
_entity.id
_entity.type
_entity.pdbx_description
1 polymer ?
#
loop_
_entity_poly.entity_id
_entity_poly.type
_entity_poly.pdbx_seq_one_letter_code
_entity_poly.pdbx_strand_id
1 'polypeptide(L)'
;MQVDKARSWFNRAVTLNPDGGDFWAQYYKFEAQHGSPEQAADILARAVAAEPRHGERWQRVAKALAHAHHGTEALLKRAVIDLDKLPPP
;
A
#
# COMPACT_ATOMS: atom_id res chain seq x y z
N MET A 1 -15.66 -8.60 10.90
CA MET A 1 -14.67 -7.49 10.79
C MET A 1 -15.43 -6.18 10.65
N GLN A 2 -14.99 -5.14 11.33
CA GLN A 2 -15.59 -3.82 11.21
C GLN A 2 -14.84 -3.01 10.15
N VAL A 3 -15.37 -3.04 8.94
CA VAL A 3 -14.73 -2.43 7.79
C VAL A 3 -14.52 -0.92 7.99
N ASP A 4 -15.52 -0.22 8.52
CA ASP A 4 -15.42 1.23 8.73
C ASP A 4 -14.34 1.61 9.73
N LYS A 5 -14.17 0.84 10.80
CA LYS A 5 -13.11 1.06 11.77
C LYS A 5 -11.73 0.82 11.17
N ALA A 6 -11.59 -0.26 10.41
CA ALA A 6 -10.33 -0.57 9.75
C ALA A 6 -9.97 0.53 8.73
N ARG A 7 -10.95 1.00 7.96
CA ARG A 7 -10.72 2.07 6.99
C ARG A 7 -10.29 3.36 7.68
N SER A 8 -10.91 3.71 8.78
CA SER A 8 -10.53 4.90 9.58
C SER A 8 -9.11 4.77 10.10
N TRP A 9 -8.75 3.59 10.59
CA TRP A 9 -7.40 3.33 11.09
C TRP A 9 -6.35 3.49 9.98
N PHE A 10 -6.60 2.89 8.82
CA PHE A 10 -5.66 3.00 7.68
C PHE A 10 -5.54 4.45 7.21
N ASN A 11 -6.67 5.15 7.11
CA ASN A 11 -6.66 6.55 6.69
C ASN A 11 -5.84 7.41 7.65
N ARG A 12 -5.98 7.17 8.94
CA ARG A 12 -5.20 7.88 9.96
C ARG A 12 -3.72 7.52 9.86
N ALA A 13 -3.41 6.23 9.67
CA ALA A 13 -2.02 5.77 9.57
C ALA A 13 -1.28 6.44 8.41
N VAL A 14 -1.90 6.48 7.22
CA VAL A 14 -1.26 7.10 6.05
C VAL A 14 -1.24 8.64 6.13
N THR A 15 -2.18 9.24 6.87
CA THR A 15 -2.18 10.68 7.10
C THR A 15 -1.04 11.10 8.02
N LEU A 16 -0.78 10.30 9.06
CA LEU A 16 0.30 10.56 10.01
C LEU A 16 1.68 10.19 9.44
N ASN A 17 1.72 9.17 8.59
CA ASN A 17 2.96 8.67 8.00
C ASN A 17 2.81 8.47 6.49
N PRO A 18 2.72 9.56 5.71
CA PRO A 18 2.55 9.44 4.25
C PRO A 18 3.75 8.79 3.56
N ASP A 19 4.92 8.74 4.21
CA ASP A 19 6.11 8.06 3.69
C ASP A 19 6.10 6.55 3.94
N GLY A 20 5.16 6.04 4.74
CA GLY A 20 5.10 4.62 5.08
C GLY A 20 4.49 3.78 3.97
N GLY A 21 5.32 3.27 3.07
CA GLY A 21 4.87 2.47 1.94
C GLY A 21 4.13 1.21 2.34
N ASP A 22 4.52 0.58 3.45
CA ASP A 22 3.85 -0.63 3.94
C ASP A 22 2.40 -0.33 4.36
N PHE A 23 2.14 0.84 4.94
CA PHE A 23 0.77 1.25 5.29
C PHE A 23 -0.07 1.46 4.04
N TRP A 24 0.51 2.09 3.00
CA TRP A 24 -0.19 2.27 1.73
C TRP A 24 -0.51 0.94 1.08
N ALA A 25 0.43 -0.01 1.09
CA ALA A 25 0.22 -1.33 0.51
C ALA A 25 -0.90 -2.08 1.25
N GLN A 26 -0.90 -2.04 2.57
CA GLN A 26 -1.94 -2.67 3.38
C GLN A 26 -3.31 -2.02 3.16
N TYR A 27 -3.34 -0.70 3.05
CA TYR A 27 -4.58 0.03 2.81
C TYR A 27 -5.13 -0.29 1.42
N TYR A 28 -4.30 -0.29 0.40
CA TYR A 28 -4.70 -0.66 -0.95
C TYR A 28 -5.27 -2.07 -0.98
N LYS A 29 -4.57 -3.03 -0.38
CA LYS A 29 -5.03 -4.41 -0.28
C LYS A 29 -6.38 -4.50 0.43
N PHE A 30 -6.54 -3.77 1.53
CA PHE A 30 -7.79 -3.73 2.28
C PHE A 30 -8.96 -3.25 1.40
N GLU A 31 -8.77 -2.15 0.69
CA GLU A 31 -9.82 -1.62 -0.18
C GLU A 31 -10.09 -2.53 -1.38
N ALA A 32 -9.08 -3.21 -1.89
CA ALA A 32 -9.27 -4.18 -2.97
C ALA A 32 -10.08 -5.39 -2.52
N GLN A 33 -9.98 -5.78 -1.25
CA GLN A 33 -10.69 -6.94 -0.71
C GLN A 33 -12.06 -6.59 -0.14
N HIS A 34 -12.20 -5.44 0.50
CA HIS A 34 -13.39 -5.08 1.27
C HIS A 34 -14.12 -3.84 0.75
N GLY A 35 -13.47 -3.04 -0.07
CA GLY A 35 -14.07 -1.87 -0.68
C GLY A 35 -14.51 -2.12 -2.11
N SER A 36 -14.56 -1.05 -2.90
CA SER A 36 -14.87 -1.11 -4.33
C SER A 36 -13.60 -0.88 -5.15
N PRO A 37 -13.61 -1.24 -6.46
CA PRO A 37 -12.50 -0.88 -7.35
C PRO A 37 -12.19 0.62 -7.36
N GLU A 38 -13.22 1.46 -7.21
CA GLU A 38 -13.06 2.90 -7.16
C GLU A 38 -12.33 3.35 -5.90
N GLN A 39 -12.66 2.75 -4.75
CA GLN A 39 -11.98 3.02 -3.49
C GLN A 39 -10.51 2.59 -3.54
N ALA A 40 -10.24 1.42 -4.13
CA ALA A 40 -8.87 0.95 -4.29
C ALA A 40 -8.09 1.89 -5.22
N ALA A 41 -8.69 2.35 -6.31
CA ALA A 41 -8.06 3.29 -7.24
C ALA A 41 -7.76 4.63 -6.54
N ASP A 42 -8.63 5.08 -5.65
CA ASP A 42 -8.41 6.31 -4.87
C ASP A 42 -7.17 6.18 -3.97
N ILE A 43 -7.02 5.04 -3.29
CA ILE A 43 -5.86 4.78 -2.45
C ILE A 43 -4.58 4.75 -3.29
N LEU A 44 -4.64 4.12 -4.47
CA LEU A 44 -3.51 4.10 -5.39
C LEU A 44 -3.08 5.52 -5.79
N ALA A 45 -4.04 6.37 -6.15
CA ALA A 45 -3.77 7.75 -6.53
C ALA A 45 -3.14 8.55 -5.37
N ARG A 46 -3.64 8.35 -4.16
CA ARG A 46 -3.11 9.01 -2.96
C ARG A 46 -1.68 8.54 -2.67
N ALA A 47 -1.41 7.25 -2.81
CA ALA A 47 -0.08 6.70 -2.60
C ALA A 47 0.92 7.24 -3.63
N VAL A 48 0.52 7.32 -4.89
CA VAL A 48 1.36 7.90 -5.95
C VAL A 48 1.69 9.36 -5.64
N ALA A 49 0.71 10.13 -5.18
CA ALA A 49 0.91 11.53 -4.82
C ALA A 49 1.84 11.69 -3.60
N ALA A 50 1.77 10.77 -2.65
CA ALA A 50 2.58 10.82 -1.44
C ALA A 50 4.04 10.38 -1.68
N GLU A 51 4.28 9.56 -2.69
CA GLU A 51 5.60 9.00 -3.02
C GLU A 51 6.30 8.40 -1.79
N PRO A 52 5.72 7.35 -1.17
CA PRO A 52 6.30 6.78 0.04
C PRO A 52 7.69 6.20 -0.20
N ARG A 53 8.57 6.34 0.80
CA ARG A 53 9.96 5.91 0.70
C ARG A 53 10.39 5.00 1.84
N HIS A 54 9.57 4.86 2.87
CA HIS A 54 9.89 4.09 4.07
C HIS A 54 8.99 2.86 4.17
N GLY A 55 9.45 1.89 4.93
CA GLY A 55 8.76 0.63 5.13
C GLY A 55 9.67 -0.51 4.72
N GLU A 56 9.78 -1.54 5.58
CA GLU A 56 10.69 -2.65 5.35
C GLU A 56 10.37 -3.38 4.05
N ARG A 57 9.11 -3.74 3.84
CA ARG A 57 8.69 -4.43 2.63
C ARG A 57 8.73 -3.52 1.41
N TRP A 58 8.36 -2.27 1.61
CA TRP A 58 8.39 -1.28 0.55
C TRP A 58 9.79 -1.12 -0.02
N GLN A 59 10.80 -0.98 0.86
CA GLN A 59 12.19 -0.84 0.45
C GLN A 59 12.73 -2.11 -0.21
N ARG A 60 12.32 -3.27 0.26
CA ARG A 60 12.70 -4.55 -0.34
C ARG A 60 12.20 -4.64 -1.79
N VAL A 61 10.95 -4.29 -2.01
CA VAL A 61 10.35 -4.29 -3.35
C VAL A 61 11.01 -3.23 -4.23
N ALA A 62 11.27 -2.04 -3.68
CA ALA A 62 11.92 -0.97 -4.40
C ALA A 62 13.32 -1.37 -4.88
N LYS A 63 14.09 -2.06 -4.04
CA LYS A 63 15.41 -2.58 -4.42
C LYS A 63 15.31 -3.63 -5.53
N ALA A 64 14.35 -4.53 -5.42
CA ALA A 64 14.14 -5.57 -6.43
C ALA A 64 13.77 -4.99 -7.79
N LEU A 65 13.08 -3.84 -7.82
CA LEU A 65 12.63 -3.19 -9.05
C LEU A 65 13.53 -2.02 -9.47
N ALA A 66 14.64 -1.79 -8.77
CA ALA A 66 15.49 -0.61 -9.00
C ALA A 66 16.00 -0.49 -10.43
N HIS A 67 16.27 -1.60 -11.09
CA HIS A 67 16.81 -1.62 -12.45
C HIS A 67 15.74 -1.45 -13.54
N ALA A 68 14.48 -1.50 -13.18
CA ALA A 68 13.38 -1.47 -14.14
C ALA A 68 12.67 -0.11 -14.21
N HIS A 69 13.11 0.87 -13.46
CA HIS A 69 12.55 2.23 -13.44
C HIS A 69 11.04 2.28 -13.20
N HIS A 70 10.56 1.46 -12.26
CA HIS A 70 9.14 1.44 -11.91
C HIS A 70 8.75 2.62 -11.03
N GLY A 71 7.55 3.16 -11.27
CA GLY A 71 6.99 4.22 -10.44
C GLY A 71 6.31 3.68 -9.17
N THR A 72 5.77 4.59 -8.36
CA THR A 72 5.08 4.26 -7.11
C THR A 72 3.92 3.29 -7.32
N GLU A 73 3.19 3.42 -8.43
CA GLU A 73 2.08 2.51 -8.75
C GLU A 73 2.55 1.05 -8.85
N ALA A 74 3.63 0.83 -9.57
CA ALA A 74 4.19 -0.52 -9.74
C ALA A 74 4.71 -1.05 -8.41
N LEU A 75 5.35 -0.21 -7.60
CA LEU A 75 5.83 -0.57 -6.27
C LEU A 75 4.68 -0.98 -5.37
N LEU A 76 3.59 -0.22 -5.37
CA LEU A 76 2.42 -0.50 -4.55
C LEU A 76 1.81 -1.85 -4.92
N LYS A 77 1.61 -2.11 -6.19
CA LYS A 77 1.05 -3.37 -6.68
C LYS A 77 1.95 -4.55 -6.33
N ARG A 78 3.26 -4.40 -6.48
CA ARG A 78 4.21 -5.45 -6.14
C ARG A 78 4.26 -5.71 -4.64
N ALA A 79 4.20 -4.65 -3.83
CA ALA A 79 4.17 -4.78 -2.36
C ALA A 79 2.93 -5.54 -1.90
N VAL A 80 1.78 -5.31 -2.53
CA VAL A 80 0.54 -6.05 -2.22
C VAL A 80 0.71 -7.54 -2.53
N ILE A 81 1.31 -7.88 -3.67
CA ILE A 81 1.60 -9.26 -4.02
C ILE A 81 2.53 -9.89 -2.99
N ASP A 82 3.55 -9.16 -2.55
CA ASP A 82 4.51 -9.63 -1.56
C ASP A 82 3.82 -9.90 -0.21
N LEU A 83 2.88 -9.05 0.19
CA LEU A 83 2.07 -9.26 1.39
C LEU A 83 1.27 -10.56 1.31
N ASP A 84 0.72 -10.88 0.13
CA ASP A 84 -0.07 -12.08 -0.06
C ASP A 84 0.76 -13.36 0.02
N LYS A 85 2.05 -13.28 -0.24
CA LYS A 85 2.97 -14.43 -0.18
C LYS A 85 3.43 -14.77 1.21
N LEU A 86 3.22 -13.88 2.19
CA LEU A 86 3.65 -14.13 3.55
C LEU A 86 2.72 -15.10 4.24
N PRO A 87 3.25 -16.05 5.03
CA PRO A 87 2.40 -16.91 5.83
C PRO A 87 1.64 -16.08 6.86
N PRO A 88 0.42 -16.48 7.23
CA PRO A 88 -0.31 -15.79 8.31
C PRO A 88 0.48 -15.89 9.60
N PRO A 89 0.41 -14.87 10.44
CA PRO A 89 1.08 -14.89 11.74
C PRO A 89 0.52 -15.95 12.68
#